data_4b888e05532f68268d6995995efc91b2
#
_entry.id   4b888e05532f68268d6995995efc91b2
#
_cell.length_a   1.000
_cell.length_b   1.000
_cell.length_c   1.000
_cell.angle_alpha   90.00
_cell.angle_beta   90.00
_cell.angle_gamma   90.00
#
_symmetry.space_group_name_H-M   'P 1'
#
loop_
_entity.id
_entity.type
_entity.pdbx_description
1 polymer ?
#
loop_
_entity_poly.entity_id
_entity_poly.type
_entity_poly.pdbx_seq_one_letter_code
_entity_poly.pdbx_strand_id
1 'polypeptide(L)'
;VDKLLIRGRKPLDGEIRISGAKNAALPILAATLLADEPVTVGNLPHLNDITTMIELLGRMGVELLIDEKMSVEVHANTIKHFHAPYELVKTMRASILVLGPLVAHFGEAEVSLPGGCAIGTRPVNLHIHGLELMGADIKVENGYIKAKTNGRLKGAHIFMDTVTVTGTENLLMAATLAEGKTILENAAREPEVVDLAECLIAMGADIKGHGTATIEINGVERLHGCHYNVLPDRIETGTYLVAAAATGGRVKVKDTREDLLEAVLLKLEEAGAHITTGPDWIELDMKGKRPKAVNLRTAPYPAFPTDMQAQFAAMNAVAEGTGTIVETVFENRFMHLQELIRMGADITLEGNAAIIKGVEHLTGAPVMATDLRASASLVIAGLVADGDTIVDRIYHIDRGYECIEEKLQLLGASIRRLPA
;
A
#
# COMPACT_ATOMS: atom_id res chain seq x y z
N VAL A 1 5.89 -3.75 -24.10
CA VAL A 1 5.78 -3.91 -22.63
C VAL A 1 6.84 -4.89 -22.17
N ASP A 2 7.62 -4.51 -21.17
CA ASP A 2 8.68 -5.34 -20.62
C ASP A 2 8.14 -6.61 -19.97
N LYS A 3 8.99 -7.64 -19.90
CA LYS A 3 8.68 -8.92 -19.26
C LYS A 3 9.80 -9.24 -18.26
N LEU A 4 9.51 -10.15 -17.33
CA LEU A 4 10.53 -10.72 -16.44
C LEU A 4 10.79 -12.17 -16.85
N LEU A 5 12.06 -12.52 -17.00
CA LEU A 5 12.52 -13.90 -17.18
C LEU A 5 13.13 -14.37 -15.87
N ILE A 6 12.60 -15.47 -15.31
CA ILE A 6 13.04 -16.02 -14.03
C ILE A 6 13.45 -17.48 -14.22
N ARG A 7 14.66 -17.83 -13.78
CA ARG A 7 15.13 -19.21 -13.64
C ARG A 7 15.07 -19.60 -12.19
N GLY A 8 14.33 -20.65 -11.90
CA GLY A 8 14.05 -21.04 -10.54
C GLY A 8 15.05 -21.98 -9.91
N ARG A 9 14.69 -22.39 -8.66
CA ARG A 9 15.33 -23.43 -7.86
C ARG A 9 16.71 -23.10 -7.31
N LYS A 10 16.93 -21.83 -7.03
CA LYS A 10 18.10 -21.37 -6.29
C LYS A 10 17.61 -20.71 -5.00
N PRO A 11 18.01 -21.22 -3.81
CA PRO A 11 17.65 -20.55 -2.57
C PRO A 11 18.13 -19.11 -2.55
N LEU A 12 17.30 -18.21 -2.08
CA LEU A 12 17.70 -16.82 -1.88
C LEU A 12 18.65 -16.74 -0.68
N ASP A 13 19.65 -15.88 -0.79
CA ASP A 13 20.60 -15.60 0.27
C ASP A 13 21.14 -14.20 0.15
N GLY A 14 21.07 -13.43 1.24
CA GLY A 14 21.63 -12.10 1.27
C GLY A 14 20.81 -11.09 2.05
N GLU A 15 21.10 -9.82 1.76
CA GLU A 15 20.47 -8.67 2.43
C GLU A 15 19.93 -7.68 1.41
N ILE A 16 18.78 -7.10 1.70
CA ILE A 16 18.22 -6.00 0.91
C ILE A 16 17.64 -4.94 1.84
N ARG A 17 17.52 -3.72 1.31
CA ARG A 17 16.86 -2.62 1.97
C ARG A 17 15.39 -2.56 1.51
N ILE A 18 14.47 -2.32 2.44
CA ILE A 18 13.06 -2.12 2.13
C ILE A 18 12.80 -0.64 1.82
N SER A 19 12.03 -0.39 0.79
CA SER A 19 11.65 0.96 0.37
C SER A 19 10.58 1.54 1.27
N GLY A 20 10.46 2.87 1.26
CA GLY A 20 9.33 3.54 1.89
C GLY A 20 8.00 3.07 1.29
N ALA A 21 6.95 3.09 2.10
CA ALA A 21 5.62 2.63 1.69
C ALA A 21 4.92 3.66 0.80
N LYS A 22 4.57 3.27 -0.41
CA LYS A 22 3.75 4.10 -1.31
C LYS A 22 2.45 4.54 -0.65
N ASN A 23 1.77 3.62 0.03
CA ASN A 23 0.47 3.88 0.64
C ASN A 23 0.54 4.76 1.90
N ALA A 24 1.73 4.99 2.43
CA ALA A 24 1.98 6.01 3.45
C ALA A 24 2.43 7.33 2.80
N ALA A 25 3.25 7.26 1.77
CA ALA A 25 3.80 8.43 1.10
C ALA A 25 2.72 9.28 0.42
N LEU A 26 1.76 8.66 -0.26
CA LEU A 26 0.72 9.40 -1.00
C LEU A 26 -0.14 10.28 -0.07
N PRO A 27 -0.72 9.75 1.04
CA PRO A 27 -1.46 10.61 1.95
C PRO A 27 -0.58 11.66 2.64
N ILE A 28 0.67 11.36 2.98
CA ILE A 28 1.58 12.32 3.59
C ILE A 28 1.91 13.45 2.62
N LEU A 29 2.12 13.15 1.34
CA LEU A 29 2.30 14.19 0.32
C LEU A 29 1.07 15.09 0.20
N ALA A 30 -0.14 14.51 0.24
CA ALA A 30 -1.37 15.29 0.27
C ALA A 30 -1.47 16.16 1.52
N ALA A 31 -1.05 15.63 2.68
CA ALA A 31 -1.06 16.35 3.97
C ALA A 31 -0.17 17.59 3.96
N THR A 32 0.86 17.64 3.11
CA THR A 32 1.72 18.83 3.00
C THR A 32 0.94 20.10 2.61
N LEU A 33 -0.21 19.92 1.95
CA LEU A 33 -1.10 21.04 1.58
C LEU A 33 -1.71 21.74 2.79
N LEU A 34 -1.67 21.14 3.98
CA LEU A 34 -2.24 21.70 5.21
C LEU A 34 -1.29 22.67 5.91
N ALA A 35 -0.01 22.66 5.57
CA ALA A 35 1.01 23.45 6.29
C ALA A 35 1.18 24.84 5.72
N ASP A 36 1.46 25.80 6.59
CA ASP A 36 1.83 27.17 6.23
C ASP A 36 3.33 27.34 5.96
N GLU A 37 4.11 26.33 6.30
CA GLU A 37 5.57 26.29 6.18
C GLU A 37 6.00 25.11 5.35
N PRO A 38 7.22 25.11 4.79
CA PRO A 38 7.71 23.97 4.02
C PRO A 38 7.74 22.67 4.82
N VAL A 39 7.29 21.58 4.17
CA VAL A 39 7.34 20.22 4.73
C VAL A 39 8.27 19.39 3.86
N THR A 40 9.24 18.73 4.48
CA THR A 40 10.13 17.80 3.79
C THR A 40 9.70 16.37 4.08
N VAL A 41 9.37 15.63 3.03
CA VAL A 41 8.97 14.23 3.12
C VAL A 41 10.12 13.38 2.57
N GLY A 42 10.67 12.51 3.43
CA GLY A 42 11.79 11.64 3.08
C GLY A 42 11.39 10.17 2.98
N ASN A 43 12.34 9.36 2.55
CA ASN A 43 12.17 7.93 2.35
C ASN A 43 11.05 7.58 1.35
N LEU A 44 10.91 8.40 0.32
CA LEU A 44 9.92 8.16 -0.73
C LEU A 44 10.40 7.02 -1.66
N PRO A 45 9.50 6.09 -2.04
CA PRO A 45 9.88 5.07 -3.02
C PRO A 45 9.91 5.63 -4.44
N HIS A 46 10.76 5.05 -5.30
CA HIS A 46 10.82 5.36 -6.73
C HIS A 46 9.70 4.64 -7.46
N LEU A 47 8.48 5.17 -7.40
CA LEU A 47 7.31 4.58 -8.02
C LEU A 47 6.53 5.64 -8.80
N ASN A 48 5.86 5.22 -9.87
CA ASN A 48 5.10 6.12 -10.73
C ASN A 48 4.01 6.91 -9.98
N ASP A 49 3.34 6.30 -9.01
CA ASP A 49 2.30 7.00 -8.25
C ASP A 49 2.87 8.16 -7.43
N ILE A 50 4.10 8.03 -6.95
CA ILE A 50 4.78 9.13 -6.24
C ILE A 50 5.05 10.28 -7.22
N THR A 51 5.56 9.99 -8.40
CA THR A 51 5.79 10.97 -9.45
C THR A 51 4.48 11.66 -9.86
N THR A 52 3.40 10.88 -9.98
CA THR A 52 2.08 11.42 -10.35
C THR A 52 1.54 12.36 -9.26
N MET A 53 1.70 12.01 -7.98
CA MET A 53 1.29 12.90 -6.89
C MET A 53 2.10 14.20 -6.90
N ILE A 54 3.40 14.11 -7.10
CA ILE A 54 4.27 15.28 -7.22
C ILE A 54 3.83 16.16 -8.42
N GLU A 55 3.52 15.53 -9.55
CA GLU A 55 3.01 16.24 -10.72
C GLU A 55 1.67 16.92 -10.43
N LEU A 56 0.76 16.25 -9.71
CA LEU A 56 -0.52 16.82 -9.32
C LEU A 56 -0.32 18.08 -8.46
N LEU A 57 0.53 18.00 -7.44
CA LEU A 57 0.84 19.15 -6.58
C LEU A 57 1.46 20.30 -7.41
N GLY A 58 2.36 19.97 -8.32
CA GLY A 58 2.99 20.96 -9.21
C GLY A 58 2.00 21.67 -10.13
N ARG A 59 1.02 20.93 -10.66
CA ARG A 59 -0.04 21.52 -11.50
C ARG A 59 -0.96 22.46 -10.73
N MET A 60 -1.09 22.26 -9.42
CA MET A 60 -1.81 23.19 -8.56
C MET A 60 -1.00 24.45 -8.21
N GLY A 61 0.22 24.53 -8.70
CA GLY A 61 1.12 25.66 -8.46
C GLY A 61 2.01 25.53 -7.24
N VAL A 62 2.02 24.35 -6.61
CA VAL A 62 2.87 24.08 -5.45
C VAL A 62 4.32 23.93 -5.89
N GLU A 63 5.21 24.69 -5.27
CA GLU A 63 6.65 24.58 -5.49
C GLU A 63 7.21 23.37 -4.75
N LEU A 64 7.96 22.53 -5.47
CA LEU A 64 8.53 21.29 -4.99
C LEU A 64 10.02 21.23 -5.29
N LEU A 65 10.84 20.92 -4.28
CA LEU A 65 12.26 20.74 -4.43
C LEU A 65 12.59 19.27 -4.14
N ILE A 66 13.06 18.56 -5.17
CA ILE A 66 13.35 17.12 -5.08
C ILE A 66 14.87 16.95 -4.98
N ASP A 67 15.34 16.17 -3.98
CA ASP A 67 16.76 15.87 -3.85
C ASP A 67 17.10 14.47 -4.40
N GLU A 68 18.39 14.17 -4.44
CA GLU A 68 18.92 12.90 -4.98
C GLU A 68 18.57 11.69 -4.11
N LYS A 69 18.19 11.92 -2.84
CA LYS A 69 17.90 10.86 -1.87
C LYS A 69 16.39 10.56 -1.75
N MET A 70 15.61 10.99 -2.74
CA MET A 70 14.16 10.82 -2.72
C MET A 70 13.49 11.45 -1.51
N SER A 71 13.89 12.68 -1.20
CA SER A 71 13.16 13.58 -0.34
C SER A 71 12.58 14.70 -1.16
N VAL A 72 11.41 15.16 -0.77
CA VAL A 72 10.72 16.27 -1.46
C VAL A 72 10.38 17.34 -0.44
N GLU A 73 10.83 18.57 -0.68
CA GLU A 73 10.42 19.74 0.10
C GLU A 73 9.24 20.41 -0.59
N VAL A 74 8.12 20.51 0.11
CA VAL A 74 6.86 21.00 -0.44
C VAL A 74 6.52 22.35 0.17
N HIS A 75 6.29 23.34 -0.67
CA HIS A 75 5.91 24.71 -0.31
C HIS A 75 4.44 24.95 -0.67
N ALA A 76 3.52 24.49 0.18
CA ALA A 76 2.09 24.52 -0.10
C ALA A 76 1.53 25.97 -0.22
N ASN A 77 2.17 26.95 0.40
CA ASN A 77 1.74 28.34 0.33
C ASN A 77 1.90 28.98 -1.05
N THR A 78 2.59 28.34 -1.98
CA THR A 78 2.70 28.79 -3.38
C THR A 78 1.54 28.35 -4.26
N ILE A 79 0.61 27.56 -3.74
CA ILE A 79 -0.53 27.01 -4.49
C ILE A 79 -1.35 28.09 -5.16
N LYS A 80 -1.80 27.84 -6.40
CA LYS A 80 -2.57 28.78 -7.20
C LYS A 80 -3.93 28.22 -7.64
N HIS A 81 -4.05 26.90 -7.73
CA HIS A 81 -5.25 26.23 -8.23
C HIS A 81 -5.64 25.09 -7.29
N PHE A 82 -6.93 24.91 -7.10
CA PHE A 82 -7.49 23.87 -6.20
C PHE A 82 -8.21 22.80 -7.03
N HIS A 83 -7.57 22.39 -8.13
CA HIS A 83 -8.16 21.51 -9.12
C HIS A 83 -7.29 20.28 -9.37
N ALA A 84 -7.89 19.08 -9.22
CA ALA A 84 -7.27 17.80 -9.55
C ALA A 84 -7.95 17.24 -10.82
N PRO A 85 -7.29 17.33 -12.00
CA PRO A 85 -7.91 17.02 -13.28
C PRO A 85 -8.03 15.51 -13.53
N TYR A 86 -9.02 15.13 -14.32
CA TYR A 86 -9.30 13.75 -14.69
C TYR A 86 -8.08 13.01 -15.26
N GLU A 87 -7.25 13.65 -16.08
CA GLU A 87 -6.08 13.03 -16.68
C GLU A 87 -5.09 12.47 -15.65
N LEU A 88 -4.99 13.08 -14.48
CA LEU A 88 -4.12 12.58 -13.41
C LEU A 88 -4.87 11.65 -12.48
N VAL A 89 -6.12 11.97 -12.14
CA VAL A 89 -6.92 11.13 -11.21
C VAL A 89 -7.19 9.74 -11.79
N LYS A 90 -7.45 9.64 -13.10
CA LYS A 90 -7.70 8.34 -13.74
C LYS A 90 -6.52 7.38 -13.65
N THR A 91 -5.30 7.89 -13.54
CA THR A 91 -4.09 7.08 -13.42
C THR A 91 -3.71 6.75 -11.98
N MET A 92 -4.26 7.51 -11.03
CA MET A 92 -3.95 7.35 -9.61
C MET A 92 -5.16 7.71 -8.74
N ARG A 93 -5.85 6.68 -8.25
CA ARG A 93 -7.06 6.86 -7.44
C ARG A 93 -6.80 7.61 -6.12
N ALA A 94 -5.59 7.51 -5.57
CA ALA A 94 -5.20 8.21 -4.36
C ALA A 94 -5.22 9.73 -4.50
N SER A 95 -5.41 10.28 -5.72
CA SER A 95 -5.59 11.71 -5.94
C SER A 95 -6.77 12.29 -5.18
N ILE A 96 -7.76 11.48 -4.80
CA ILE A 96 -8.88 11.89 -3.94
C ILE A 96 -8.40 12.45 -2.59
N LEU A 97 -7.21 12.08 -2.16
CA LEU A 97 -6.66 12.50 -0.86
C LEU A 97 -6.34 14.00 -0.78
N VAL A 98 -6.32 14.72 -1.90
CA VAL A 98 -6.14 16.18 -1.88
C VAL A 98 -7.45 16.90 -1.51
N LEU A 99 -8.60 16.23 -1.59
CA LEU A 99 -9.91 16.84 -1.32
C LEU A 99 -10.01 17.43 0.08
N GLY A 100 -9.73 16.63 1.11
CA GLY A 100 -9.78 17.07 2.51
C GLY A 100 -8.85 18.24 2.79
N PRO A 101 -7.56 18.13 2.48
CA PRO A 101 -6.62 19.23 2.68
C PRO A 101 -6.99 20.53 1.94
N LEU A 102 -7.43 20.46 0.70
CA LEU A 102 -7.80 21.65 -0.07
C LEU A 102 -9.01 22.37 0.55
N VAL A 103 -10.04 21.63 0.94
CA VAL A 103 -11.22 22.23 1.58
C VAL A 103 -10.87 22.78 2.95
N ALA A 104 -10.10 22.04 3.75
CA ALA A 104 -9.77 22.44 5.12
C ALA A 104 -8.88 23.68 5.17
N HIS A 105 -7.91 23.81 4.27
CA HIS A 105 -6.92 24.88 4.31
C HIS A 105 -7.31 26.07 3.42
N PHE A 106 -7.87 25.80 2.25
CA PHE A 106 -8.14 26.85 1.24
C PHE A 106 -9.63 27.12 1.02
N GLY A 107 -10.50 26.33 1.59
CA GLY A 107 -11.95 26.54 1.53
C GLY A 107 -12.63 26.10 0.25
N GLU A 108 -11.89 25.58 -0.72
CA GLU A 108 -12.47 25.06 -1.96
C GLU A 108 -11.62 23.98 -2.60
N ALA A 109 -12.28 23.06 -3.31
CA ALA A 109 -11.62 22.01 -4.08
C ALA A 109 -12.50 21.57 -5.24
N GLU A 110 -11.85 21.24 -6.36
CA GLU A 110 -12.49 20.59 -7.48
C GLU A 110 -11.66 19.38 -7.87
N VAL A 111 -12.16 18.19 -7.52
CA VAL A 111 -11.41 16.93 -7.67
C VAL A 111 -12.20 16.00 -8.56
N SER A 112 -11.57 15.49 -9.63
CA SER A 112 -12.21 14.53 -10.52
C SER A 112 -12.58 13.26 -9.76
N LEU A 113 -13.74 12.70 -10.11
CA LEU A 113 -14.05 11.32 -9.71
C LEU A 113 -13.08 10.38 -10.43
N PRO A 114 -12.65 9.28 -9.79
CA PRO A 114 -11.86 8.27 -10.48
C PRO A 114 -12.70 7.63 -11.59
N GLY A 115 -12.08 7.39 -12.77
CA GLY A 115 -12.74 6.78 -13.90
C GLY A 115 -12.90 5.27 -13.76
N GLY A 116 -13.72 4.67 -14.63
CA GLY A 116 -13.93 3.24 -14.71
C GLY A 116 -14.91 2.66 -13.70
N CYS A 117 -14.88 1.34 -13.54
CA CYS A 117 -15.82 0.57 -12.70
C CYS A 117 -15.77 0.94 -11.22
N ALA A 118 -14.87 1.77 -10.83
CA ALA A 118 -14.65 2.16 -9.46
C ALA A 118 -15.66 3.20 -8.95
N ILE A 119 -16.52 3.71 -9.82
CA ILE A 119 -17.56 4.68 -9.48
C ILE A 119 -18.74 4.01 -8.75
N GLY A 120 -18.76 2.67 -8.72
CA GLY A 120 -19.76 1.95 -7.93
C GLY A 120 -19.65 2.31 -6.47
N THR A 121 -20.69 2.88 -5.93
CA THR A 121 -21.18 2.93 -4.53
C THR A 121 -20.15 2.99 -3.38
N ARG A 122 -18.85 3.05 -3.65
CA ARG A 122 -17.82 2.88 -2.64
C ARG A 122 -17.25 4.18 -2.13
N PRO A 123 -16.00 4.23 -1.76
CA PRO A 123 -15.46 5.06 -0.69
C PRO A 123 -15.63 6.56 -0.88
N VAL A 124 -15.87 7.04 -2.11
CA VAL A 124 -16.05 8.48 -2.37
C VAL A 124 -17.24 9.06 -1.61
N ASN A 125 -18.33 8.30 -1.47
CA ASN A 125 -19.52 8.74 -0.73
C ASN A 125 -19.21 8.99 0.75
N LEU A 126 -18.34 8.18 1.35
CA LEU A 126 -17.94 8.36 2.75
C LEU A 126 -17.11 9.62 2.94
N HIS A 127 -16.21 9.94 1.99
CA HIS A 127 -15.44 11.19 2.00
C HIS A 127 -16.38 12.40 1.94
N ILE A 128 -17.32 12.40 1.00
CA ILE A 128 -18.28 13.48 0.79
C ILE A 128 -19.17 13.65 2.01
N HIS A 129 -19.76 12.55 2.50
CA HIS A 129 -20.66 12.59 3.65
C HIS A 129 -19.96 13.14 4.90
N GLY A 130 -18.74 12.69 5.17
CA GLY A 130 -17.97 13.17 6.32
C GLY A 130 -17.66 14.67 6.21
N LEU A 131 -17.24 15.14 5.04
CA LEU A 131 -16.96 16.56 4.83
C LEU A 131 -18.24 17.41 4.93
N GLU A 132 -19.36 16.90 4.46
CA GLU A 132 -20.66 17.60 4.61
C GLU A 132 -21.07 17.73 6.08
N LEU A 133 -20.84 16.69 6.89
CA LEU A 133 -21.06 16.76 8.34
C LEU A 133 -20.18 17.82 9.00
N MET A 134 -19.02 18.09 8.43
CA MET A 134 -18.10 19.14 8.90
C MET A 134 -18.43 20.53 8.36
N GLY A 135 -19.49 20.67 7.57
CA GLY A 135 -19.96 21.93 7.07
C GLY A 135 -19.59 22.28 5.64
N ALA A 136 -18.96 21.38 4.89
CA ALA A 136 -18.66 21.62 3.47
C ALA A 136 -19.92 21.53 2.62
N ASP A 137 -20.03 22.41 1.64
CA ASP A 137 -21.07 22.36 0.58
C ASP A 137 -20.45 21.62 -0.61
N ILE A 138 -20.97 20.43 -0.91
CA ILE A 138 -20.40 19.57 -1.94
C ILE A 138 -21.43 19.24 -3.00
N LYS A 139 -21.02 19.39 -4.26
CA LYS A 139 -21.80 19.01 -5.43
C LYS A 139 -20.95 18.10 -6.32
N VAL A 140 -21.59 17.11 -6.93
CA VAL A 140 -20.94 16.28 -7.95
C VAL A 140 -21.53 16.67 -9.29
N GLU A 141 -20.72 17.27 -10.14
CA GLU A 141 -21.14 17.77 -11.45
C GLU A 141 -20.06 17.46 -12.50
N ASN A 142 -20.49 16.99 -13.67
CA ASN A 142 -19.59 16.77 -14.81
C ASN A 142 -18.38 15.86 -14.48
N GLY A 143 -18.58 14.89 -13.58
CA GLY A 143 -17.51 13.98 -13.17
C GLY A 143 -16.54 14.55 -12.13
N TYR A 144 -16.87 15.70 -11.54
CA TYR A 144 -16.04 16.35 -10.52
C TYR A 144 -16.78 16.53 -9.19
N ILE A 145 -16.03 16.35 -8.12
CA ILE A 145 -16.46 16.72 -6.77
C ILE A 145 -16.09 18.20 -6.59
N LYS A 146 -17.09 19.04 -6.41
CA LYS A 146 -16.90 20.48 -6.16
C LYS A 146 -17.27 20.79 -4.73
N ALA A 147 -16.29 21.15 -3.91
CA ALA A 147 -16.47 21.39 -2.49
C ALA A 147 -16.11 22.83 -2.14
N LYS A 148 -16.89 23.42 -1.26
CA LYS A 148 -16.66 24.76 -0.72
C LYS A 148 -17.02 24.81 0.76
N THR A 149 -16.37 25.70 1.49
CA THR A 149 -16.76 26.03 2.86
C THR A 149 -16.60 27.53 3.10
N ASN A 150 -17.50 28.09 3.90
CA ASN A 150 -17.38 29.47 4.37
C ASN A 150 -16.65 29.47 5.72
N GLY A 151 -15.36 29.81 5.69
CA GLY A 151 -14.51 29.75 6.86
C GLY A 151 -14.06 28.33 7.17
N ARG A 152 -13.67 28.10 8.42
CA ARG A 152 -13.17 26.80 8.87
C ARG A 152 -14.27 25.75 8.86
N LEU A 153 -13.89 24.53 8.54
CA LEU A 153 -14.74 23.38 8.80
C LEU A 153 -15.02 23.26 10.30
N LYS A 154 -16.10 22.61 10.67
CA LYS A 154 -16.50 22.39 12.06
C LYS A 154 -16.25 20.95 12.45
N GLY A 155 -15.75 20.74 13.66
CA GLY A 155 -15.61 19.39 14.20
C GLY A 155 -16.96 18.67 14.21
N ALA A 156 -16.93 17.37 13.96
CA ALA A 156 -18.12 16.54 13.88
C ALA A 156 -17.85 15.14 14.41
N HIS A 157 -18.92 14.45 14.81
CA HIS A 157 -18.87 13.05 15.16
C HIS A 157 -19.25 12.25 13.90
N ILE A 158 -18.30 11.53 13.35
CA ILE A 158 -18.47 10.83 12.07
C ILE A 158 -18.33 9.33 12.30
N PHE A 159 -19.40 8.58 12.03
CA PHE A 159 -19.37 7.12 12.02
C PHE A 159 -19.23 6.64 10.57
N MET A 160 -18.24 5.81 10.32
CA MET A 160 -18.00 5.24 8.99
C MET A 160 -18.76 3.92 8.87
N ASP A 161 -19.73 3.86 7.97
CA ASP A 161 -20.53 2.65 7.73
C ASP A 161 -19.66 1.47 7.28
N THR A 162 -18.59 1.78 6.57
CA THR A 162 -17.62 0.80 6.10
C THR A 162 -16.22 1.31 6.46
N VAL A 163 -15.34 0.42 6.90
CA VAL A 163 -13.94 0.79 7.14
C VAL A 163 -13.28 1.12 5.80
N THR A 164 -12.74 2.33 5.68
CA THR A 164 -12.03 2.79 4.49
C THR A 164 -10.75 3.50 4.89
N VAL A 165 -9.64 3.10 4.27
CA VAL A 165 -8.33 3.72 4.52
C VAL A 165 -8.33 5.16 4.01
N THR A 166 -8.64 5.37 2.74
CA THR A 166 -8.61 6.72 2.13
C THR A 166 -9.66 7.65 2.71
N GLY A 167 -10.84 7.13 3.06
CA GLY A 167 -11.87 7.92 3.73
C GLY A 167 -11.43 8.39 5.11
N THR A 168 -10.85 7.47 5.90
CA THR A 168 -10.27 7.81 7.21
C THR A 168 -9.20 8.90 7.05
N GLU A 169 -8.29 8.72 6.10
CA GLU A 169 -7.19 9.65 5.87
C GLU A 169 -7.67 11.04 5.45
N ASN A 170 -8.61 11.11 4.52
CA ASN A 170 -9.15 12.38 4.05
C ASN A 170 -9.84 13.16 5.18
N LEU A 171 -10.68 12.48 5.96
CA LEU A 171 -11.39 13.11 7.08
C LEU A 171 -10.45 13.45 8.24
N LEU A 172 -9.45 12.62 8.49
CA LEU A 172 -8.40 12.90 9.48
C LEU A 172 -7.66 14.20 9.11
N MET A 173 -7.24 14.34 7.87
CA MET A 173 -6.56 15.54 7.39
C MET A 173 -7.45 16.78 7.49
N ALA A 174 -8.69 16.68 7.05
CA ALA A 174 -9.64 17.79 7.12
C ALA A 174 -9.89 18.24 8.57
N ALA A 175 -9.96 17.30 9.49
CA ALA A 175 -10.25 17.58 10.90
C ALA A 175 -9.12 18.34 11.61
N THR A 176 -7.88 18.26 11.11
CA THR A 176 -6.73 18.92 11.75
C THR A 176 -6.89 20.43 11.84
N LEU A 177 -7.53 21.05 10.85
CA LEU A 177 -7.74 22.50 10.77
C LEU A 177 -9.20 22.91 11.06
N ALA A 178 -10.05 21.97 11.42
CA ALA A 178 -11.45 22.28 11.78
C ALA A 178 -11.52 23.01 13.11
N GLU A 179 -12.62 23.73 13.31
CA GLU A 179 -12.92 24.35 14.60
C GLU A 179 -13.61 23.34 15.50
N GLY A 180 -13.01 23.03 16.64
CA GLY A 180 -13.55 22.07 17.59
C GLY A 180 -13.04 20.65 17.41
N LYS A 181 -13.76 19.71 18.01
CA LYS A 181 -13.36 18.29 18.08
C LYS A 181 -14.08 17.49 17.01
N THR A 182 -13.33 16.62 16.33
CA THR A 182 -13.86 15.59 15.44
C THR A 182 -13.58 14.22 16.03
N ILE A 183 -14.57 13.34 15.98
CA ILE A 183 -14.44 11.94 16.37
C ILE A 183 -14.75 11.09 15.14
N LEU A 184 -13.78 10.29 14.72
CA LEU A 184 -13.96 9.31 13.65
C LEU A 184 -14.15 7.93 14.28
N GLU A 185 -15.31 7.32 14.10
CA GLU A 185 -15.60 5.98 14.58
C GLU A 185 -15.59 4.98 13.44
N ASN A 186 -15.19 3.76 13.73
CA ASN A 186 -14.98 2.70 12.77
C ASN A 186 -13.88 3.09 11.74
N ALA A 187 -12.84 3.76 12.24
CA ALA A 187 -11.71 4.22 11.45
C ALA A 187 -10.82 3.06 11.03
N ALA A 188 -10.12 3.24 9.92
CA ALA A 188 -9.07 2.31 9.49
C ALA A 188 -7.89 2.35 10.46
N ARG A 189 -7.27 1.18 10.70
CA ARG A 189 -6.24 0.99 11.72
C ARG A 189 -4.86 0.69 11.15
N GLU A 190 -4.72 0.66 9.83
CA GLU A 190 -3.50 0.29 9.13
C GLU A 190 -2.31 1.17 9.54
N PRO A 191 -1.09 0.61 9.57
CA PRO A 191 0.11 1.38 9.91
C PRO A 191 0.29 2.64 9.06
N GLU A 192 -0.16 2.64 7.80
CA GLU A 192 -0.08 3.79 6.91
C GLU A 192 -0.97 4.94 7.38
N VAL A 193 -2.12 4.64 7.98
CA VAL A 193 -2.99 5.65 8.60
C VAL A 193 -2.34 6.23 9.85
N VAL A 194 -1.73 5.36 10.66
CA VAL A 194 -0.97 5.79 11.85
C VAL A 194 0.19 6.70 11.44
N ASP A 195 0.88 6.35 10.36
CA ASP A 195 2.01 7.14 9.85
C ASP A 195 1.56 8.54 9.41
N LEU A 196 0.42 8.65 8.73
CA LEU A 196 -0.18 9.93 8.40
C LEU A 196 -0.48 10.75 9.65
N ALA A 197 -1.09 10.13 10.66
CA ALA A 197 -1.41 10.82 11.93
C ALA A 197 -0.13 11.31 12.62
N GLU A 198 0.91 10.49 12.66
CA GLU A 198 2.21 10.88 13.26
C GLU A 198 2.85 12.05 12.50
N CYS A 199 2.76 12.05 11.16
CA CYS A 199 3.24 13.18 10.36
C CYS A 199 2.45 14.46 10.69
N LEU A 200 1.14 14.37 10.77
CA LEU A 200 0.28 15.51 11.12
C LEU A 200 0.59 16.03 12.54
N ILE A 201 0.84 15.13 13.48
CA ILE A 201 1.27 15.50 14.85
C ILE A 201 2.62 16.23 14.80
N ALA A 202 3.55 15.75 13.98
CA ALA A 202 4.83 16.44 13.77
C ALA A 202 4.65 17.84 13.18
N MET A 203 3.55 18.08 12.46
CA MET A 203 3.18 19.39 11.92
C MET A 203 2.39 20.25 12.91
N GLY A 204 2.09 19.74 14.11
CA GLY A 204 1.38 20.47 15.14
C GLY A 204 -0.08 20.07 15.36
N ALA A 205 -0.55 19.03 14.73
CA ALA A 205 -1.93 18.54 14.93
C ALA A 205 -2.10 17.87 16.30
N ASP A 206 -3.33 17.92 16.82
CA ASP A 206 -3.73 17.27 18.06
C ASP A 206 -4.62 16.07 17.74
N ILE A 207 -4.03 14.89 17.73
CA ILE A 207 -4.66 13.63 17.33
C ILE A 207 -4.41 12.56 18.39
N LYS A 208 -5.46 11.82 18.75
CA LYS A 208 -5.39 10.70 19.69
C LYS A 208 -6.20 9.53 19.15
N GLY A 209 -5.83 8.31 19.53
CA GLY A 209 -6.56 7.11 19.16
C GLY A 209 -6.25 6.58 17.77
N HIS A 210 -5.31 7.17 17.04
CA HIS A 210 -4.87 6.62 15.75
C HIS A 210 -4.27 5.22 15.96
N GLY A 211 -4.57 4.32 15.05
CA GLY A 211 -4.26 2.89 15.20
C GLY A 211 -5.34 2.10 15.92
N THR A 212 -6.40 2.78 16.40
CA THR A 212 -7.59 2.16 16.97
C THR A 212 -8.81 2.46 16.10
N ALA A 213 -9.96 1.87 16.44
CA ALA A 213 -11.20 2.10 15.69
C ALA A 213 -11.76 3.51 15.87
N THR A 214 -11.33 4.24 16.90
CA THR A 214 -11.84 5.59 17.21
C THR A 214 -10.68 6.57 17.26
N ILE A 215 -10.71 7.58 16.37
CA ILE A 215 -9.70 8.64 16.31
C ILE A 215 -10.35 9.95 16.75
N GLU A 216 -9.69 10.67 17.64
CA GLU A 216 -10.13 11.95 18.17
C GLU A 216 -9.16 13.04 17.73
N ILE A 217 -9.69 14.08 17.07
CA ILE A 217 -8.90 15.18 16.55
C ILE A 217 -9.44 16.49 17.10
N ASN A 218 -8.59 17.26 17.79
CA ASN A 218 -8.90 18.62 18.16
C ASN A 218 -8.30 19.55 17.11
N GLY A 219 -9.13 20.28 16.38
CA GLY A 219 -8.66 21.16 15.32
C GLY A 219 -7.78 22.29 15.85
N VAL A 220 -6.79 22.68 15.05
CA VAL A 220 -5.88 23.81 15.34
C VAL A 220 -6.02 24.87 14.26
N GLU A 221 -5.57 26.08 14.52
CA GLU A 221 -5.71 27.20 13.57
C GLU A 221 -4.73 27.07 12.41
N ARG A 222 -3.55 26.48 12.65
CA ARG A 222 -2.52 26.32 11.61
C ARG A 222 -1.63 25.13 11.92
N LEU A 223 -1.05 24.55 10.87
CA LEU A 223 0.00 23.55 10.96
C LEU A 223 1.31 24.15 10.44
N HIS A 224 2.41 23.79 11.09
CA HIS A 224 3.76 24.24 10.73
C HIS A 224 4.48 23.18 9.89
N GLY A 225 5.69 23.50 9.43
CA GLY A 225 6.53 22.56 8.70
C GLY A 225 7.19 21.52 9.59
N CYS A 226 7.68 20.48 8.94
CA CYS A 226 8.47 19.44 9.59
C CYS A 226 9.31 18.69 8.54
N HIS A 227 10.20 17.82 9.04
CA HIS A 227 10.84 16.80 8.21
C HIS A 227 10.31 15.45 8.68
N TYR A 228 9.73 14.68 7.77
CA TYR A 228 9.13 13.41 8.10
C TYR A 228 9.52 12.32 7.09
N ASN A 229 10.00 11.19 7.60
CA ASN A 229 10.32 10.02 6.77
C ASN A 229 9.18 9.03 6.82
N VAL A 230 8.66 8.65 5.65
CA VAL A 230 7.56 7.67 5.57
C VAL A 230 8.03 6.30 6.07
N LEU A 231 7.11 5.52 6.65
CA LEU A 231 7.43 4.20 7.17
C LEU A 231 7.77 3.23 6.04
N PRO A 232 8.53 2.15 6.34
CA PRO A 232 8.85 1.14 5.34
C PRO A 232 7.61 0.38 4.87
N ASP A 233 7.68 -0.14 3.64
CA ASP A 233 6.60 -0.93 3.03
C ASP A 233 6.55 -2.33 3.65
N ARG A 234 5.55 -2.56 4.49
CA ARG A 234 5.34 -3.86 5.16
C ARG A 234 4.99 -4.99 4.19
N ILE A 235 4.36 -4.67 3.06
CA ILE A 235 3.99 -5.67 2.06
C ILE A 235 5.21 -6.07 1.23
N GLU A 236 6.06 -5.12 0.87
CA GLU A 236 7.36 -5.42 0.26
C GLU A 236 8.20 -6.29 1.20
N THR A 237 8.27 -5.91 2.47
CA THR A 237 8.95 -6.69 3.52
C THR A 237 8.46 -8.14 3.53
N GLY A 238 7.16 -8.34 3.64
CA GLY A 238 6.54 -9.66 3.66
C GLY A 238 6.78 -10.44 2.38
N THR A 239 6.73 -9.79 1.23
CA THR A 239 6.93 -10.44 -0.07
C THR A 239 8.33 -11.06 -0.17
N TYR A 240 9.39 -10.33 0.19
CA TYR A 240 10.74 -10.87 0.16
C TYR A 240 10.97 -11.96 1.20
N LEU A 241 10.34 -11.85 2.37
CA LEU A 241 10.43 -12.90 3.39
C LEU A 241 9.72 -14.19 2.92
N VAL A 242 8.56 -14.06 2.28
CA VAL A 242 7.87 -15.24 1.70
C VAL A 242 8.69 -15.85 0.59
N ALA A 243 9.32 -15.04 -0.26
CA ALA A 243 10.22 -15.54 -1.31
C ALA A 243 11.38 -16.34 -0.72
N ALA A 244 11.97 -15.86 0.36
CA ALA A 244 13.01 -16.59 1.09
C ALA A 244 12.49 -17.92 1.65
N ALA A 245 11.31 -17.90 2.27
CA ALA A 245 10.69 -19.10 2.82
C ALA A 245 10.40 -20.14 1.74
N ALA A 246 9.80 -19.72 0.63
CA ALA A 246 9.42 -20.60 -0.47
C ALA A 246 10.64 -21.27 -1.13
N THR A 247 11.78 -20.58 -1.20
CA THR A 247 13.01 -21.07 -1.81
C THR A 247 13.92 -21.85 -0.84
N GLY A 248 13.54 -21.94 0.44
CA GLY A 248 14.37 -22.57 1.47
C GLY A 248 15.61 -21.74 1.84
N GLY A 249 15.55 -20.44 1.63
CA GLY A 249 16.69 -19.53 1.74
C GLY A 249 16.84 -18.82 3.08
N ARG A 250 17.75 -17.87 3.10
CA ARG A 250 18.02 -16.98 4.22
C ARG A 250 18.13 -15.53 3.71
N VAL A 251 17.27 -14.66 4.22
CA VAL A 251 17.25 -13.26 3.79
C VAL A 251 17.12 -12.34 4.99
N LYS A 252 17.94 -11.28 5.01
CA LYS A 252 17.80 -10.18 5.95
C LYS A 252 17.26 -8.96 5.21
N VAL A 253 16.13 -8.45 5.67
CA VAL A 253 15.52 -7.22 5.16
C VAL A 253 15.82 -6.10 6.14
N LYS A 254 16.32 -4.97 5.64
CA LYS A 254 16.78 -3.84 6.44
C LYS A 254 15.89 -2.63 6.25
N ASP A 255 15.96 -1.68 7.18
CA ASP A 255 15.16 -0.46 7.20
C ASP A 255 13.66 -0.78 7.22
N THR A 256 13.28 -1.76 8.03
CA THR A 256 11.91 -2.20 8.25
C THR A 256 11.73 -2.66 9.69
N ARG A 257 10.48 -2.89 10.12
CA ARG A 257 10.19 -3.24 11.51
C ARG A 257 9.21 -4.40 11.60
N GLU A 258 9.42 -5.27 12.58
CA GLU A 258 8.57 -6.44 12.84
C GLU A 258 7.13 -6.08 13.24
N ASP A 259 6.96 -4.97 13.97
CA ASP A 259 5.65 -4.55 14.48
C ASP A 259 4.64 -4.21 13.37
N LEU A 260 5.11 -4.00 12.14
CA LEU A 260 4.25 -3.65 11.01
C LEU A 260 3.53 -4.84 10.37
N LEU A 261 4.03 -6.08 10.60
CA LEU A 261 3.51 -7.27 9.91
C LEU A 261 3.52 -8.52 10.80
N GLU A 262 3.10 -8.38 12.04
CA GLU A 262 3.12 -9.49 13.02
C GLU A 262 2.34 -10.72 12.55
N ALA A 263 1.14 -10.54 11.97
CA ALA A 263 0.33 -11.65 11.49
C ALA A 263 1.04 -12.45 10.37
N VAL A 264 1.77 -11.76 9.50
CA VAL A 264 2.55 -12.39 8.43
C VAL A 264 3.72 -13.17 9.02
N LEU A 265 4.44 -12.59 9.97
CA LEU A 265 5.59 -13.25 10.61
C LEU A 265 5.17 -14.52 11.37
N LEU A 266 4.02 -14.50 12.05
CA LEU A 266 3.48 -15.67 12.72
C LEU A 266 3.21 -16.81 11.73
N LYS A 267 2.64 -16.51 10.57
CA LYS A 267 2.39 -17.51 9.54
C LYS A 267 3.69 -18.05 8.93
N LEU A 268 4.71 -17.24 8.79
CA LEU A 268 6.02 -17.70 8.33
C LEU A 268 6.69 -18.62 9.37
N GLU A 269 6.54 -18.32 10.65
CA GLU A 269 7.02 -19.21 11.72
C GLU A 269 6.28 -20.56 11.70
N GLU A 270 4.96 -20.55 11.50
CA GLU A 270 4.18 -21.78 11.30
C GLU A 270 4.67 -22.59 10.11
N ALA A 271 5.15 -21.92 9.06
CA ALA A 271 5.72 -22.55 7.87
C ALA A 271 7.11 -23.16 8.13
N GLY A 272 7.69 -22.95 9.30
CA GLY A 272 8.98 -23.50 9.70
C GLY A 272 10.14 -22.49 9.63
N ALA A 273 9.87 -21.22 9.39
CA ALA A 273 10.91 -20.20 9.32
C ALA A 273 11.47 -19.87 10.71
N HIS A 274 12.78 -19.67 10.77
CA HIS A 274 13.46 -19.12 11.94
C HIS A 274 13.62 -17.61 11.73
N ILE A 275 12.92 -16.82 12.53
CA ILE A 275 12.89 -15.37 12.39
C ILE A 275 13.60 -14.73 13.57
N THR A 276 14.56 -13.86 13.28
CA THR A 276 15.21 -13.00 14.26
C THR A 276 15.01 -11.54 13.82
N THR A 277 14.92 -10.65 14.81
CA THR A 277 14.61 -9.25 14.55
C THR A 277 15.51 -8.33 15.35
N GLY A 278 15.69 -7.12 14.83
CA GLY A 278 16.32 -6.01 15.51
C GLY A 278 15.43 -4.76 15.43
N PRO A 279 15.93 -3.60 15.84
CA PRO A 279 15.13 -2.37 15.83
C PRO A 279 14.66 -1.97 14.43
N ASP A 280 15.45 -2.29 13.39
CA ASP A 280 15.20 -1.87 12.02
C ASP A 280 15.51 -2.94 10.98
N TRP A 281 15.46 -4.20 11.36
CA TRP A 281 15.70 -5.31 10.43
C TRP A 281 14.96 -6.58 10.86
N ILE A 282 14.75 -7.47 9.89
CA ILE A 282 14.17 -8.80 10.09
C ILE A 282 15.00 -9.78 9.27
N GLU A 283 15.40 -10.90 9.87
CA GLU A 283 16.08 -11.99 9.18
C GLU A 283 15.23 -13.26 9.26
N LEU A 284 15.03 -13.89 8.11
CA LEU A 284 14.35 -15.17 8.01
C LEU A 284 15.34 -16.21 7.48
N ASP A 285 15.42 -17.36 8.14
CA ASP A 285 16.28 -18.47 7.74
C ASP A 285 15.48 -19.76 7.73
N MET A 286 15.34 -20.39 6.57
CA MET A 286 14.71 -21.71 6.42
C MET A 286 15.67 -22.86 6.67
N LYS A 287 16.97 -22.59 6.81
CA LYS A 287 18.01 -23.61 6.97
C LYS A 287 17.96 -24.70 5.88
N GLY A 288 17.65 -24.29 4.66
CA GLY A 288 17.56 -25.18 3.51
C GLY A 288 16.33 -26.08 3.49
N LYS A 289 15.38 -25.89 4.39
CA LYS A 289 14.20 -26.75 4.49
C LYS A 289 13.05 -26.24 3.65
N ARG A 290 12.24 -27.17 3.14
CA ARG A 290 11.00 -26.89 2.47
C ARG A 290 9.98 -26.31 3.47
N PRO A 291 9.21 -25.27 3.10
CA PRO A 291 8.19 -24.74 4.00
C PRO A 291 7.06 -25.75 4.22
N LYS A 292 6.37 -25.61 5.35
CA LYS A 292 5.13 -26.33 5.65
C LYS A 292 3.94 -25.46 5.21
N ALA A 293 2.90 -26.10 4.67
CA ALA A 293 1.68 -25.38 4.30
C ALA A 293 1.03 -24.75 5.52
N VAL A 294 0.47 -23.56 5.33
CA VAL A 294 -0.21 -22.83 6.39
C VAL A 294 -1.63 -22.48 5.98
N ASN A 295 -2.51 -22.39 6.98
CA ASN A 295 -3.87 -21.90 6.81
C ASN A 295 -3.91 -20.45 7.18
N LEU A 296 -4.65 -19.64 6.40
CA LEU A 296 -4.84 -18.23 6.73
C LEU A 296 -6.19 -17.73 6.28
N ARG A 297 -6.62 -16.66 6.92
CA ARG A 297 -7.85 -15.95 6.61
C ARG A 297 -7.54 -14.47 6.57
N THR A 298 -7.84 -13.81 5.47
CA THR A 298 -7.63 -12.37 5.37
C THR A 298 -8.70 -11.61 6.15
N ALA A 299 -8.30 -10.50 6.74
CA ALA A 299 -9.20 -9.60 7.45
C ALA A 299 -8.51 -8.23 7.59
N PRO A 300 -9.26 -7.17 7.91
CA PRO A 300 -8.65 -5.86 8.13
C PRO A 300 -7.56 -5.90 9.20
N TYR A 301 -6.55 -5.03 9.04
CA TYR A 301 -5.46 -4.89 10.00
C TYR A 301 -5.99 -4.74 11.45
N PRO A 302 -5.41 -5.37 12.46
CA PRO A 302 -4.10 -6.07 12.48
C PRO A 302 -4.14 -7.56 12.13
N ALA A 303 -5.23 -8.07 11.59
CA ALA A 303 -5.32 -9.44 11.12
C ALA A 303 -4.48 -9.62 9.84
N PHE A 304 -4.53 -10.82 9.25
CA PHE A 304 -3.70 -11.14 8.09
C PHE A 304 -4.12 -10.30 6.88
N PRO A 305 -3.19 -9.53 6.25
CA PRO A 305 -3.56 -8.62 5.18
C PRO A 305 -3.86 -9.33 3.86
N THR A 306 -4.92 -8.90 3.19
CA THR A 306 -5.28 -9.41 1.86
C THR A 306 -4.14 -9.20 0.85
N ASP A 307 -3.32 -8.18 1.02
CA ASP A 307 -2.19 -7.89 0.14
C ASP A 307 -1.03 -8.90 0.23
N MET A 308 -1.09 -9.82 1.20
CA MET A 308 -0.12 -10.91 1.34
C MET A 308 -0.70 -12.28 0.97
N GLN A 309 -1.97 -12.35 0.63
CA GLN A 309 -2.65 -13.61 0.31
C GLN A 309 -1.98 -14.34 -0.87
N ALA A 310 -1.73 -13.62 -1.96
CA ALA A 310 -1.18 -14.20 -3.18
C ALA A 310 0.23 -14.78 -2.98
N GLN A 311 1.07 -14.10 -2.21
CA GLN A 311 2.42 -14.55 -1.91
C GLN A 311 2.41 -15.86 -1.13
N PHE A 312 1.52 -15.98 -0.14
CA PHE A 312 1.35 -17.23 0.62
C PHE A 312 0.74 -18.35 -0.23
N ALA A 313 -0.12 -18.02 -1.20
CA ALA A 313 -0.62 -19.02 -2.15
C ALA A 313 0.53 -19.64 -2.94
N ALA A 314 1.47 -18.84 -3.42
CA ALA A 314 2.65 -19.32 -4.13
C ALA A 314 3.54 -20.18 -3.23
N MET A 315 3.76 -19.79 -1.98
CA MET A 315 4.52 -20.60 -1.01
C MET A 315 3.82 -21.93 -0.73
N ASN A 316 2.51 -21.90 -0.47
CA ASN A 316 1.75 -23.13 -0.21
C ASN A 316 1.78 -24.08 -1.40
N ALA A 317 1.87 -23.56 -2.62
CA ALA A 317 1.92 -24.39 -3.83
C ALA A 317 3.11 -25.36 -3.86
N VAL A 318 4.20 -25.03 -3.17
CA VAL A 318 5.41 -25.89 -3.06
C VAL A 318 5.69 -26.36 -1.64
N ALA A 319 4.80 -26.09 -0.70
CA ALA A 319 4.97 -26.48 0.70
C ALA A 319 4.63 -27.94 0.93
N GLU A 320 5.06 -28.47 2.08
CA GLU A 320 4.63 -29.78 2.55
C GLU A 320 3.22 -29.66 3.13
N GLY A 321 2.30 -30.51 2.66
CA GLY A 321 0.94 -30.57 3.16
C GLY A 321 -0.05 -29.73 2.36
N THR A 322 -1.20 -29.48 2.97
CA THR A 322 -2.31 -28.74 2.36
C THR A 322 -2.63 -27.54 3.21
N GLY A 323 -2.72 -26.36 2.57
CA GLY A 323 -3.10 -25.11 3.22
C GLY A 323 -4.36 -24.53 2.62
N THR A 324 -5.21 -23.97 3.46
CA THR A 324 -6.45 -23.30 3.04
C THR A 324 -6.31 -21.80 3.24
N ILE A 325 -6.59 -21.05 2.17
CA ILE A 325 -6.60 -19.58 2.19
C ILE A 325 -8.05 -19.12 2.02
N VAL A 326 -8.55 -18.39 3.01
CA VAL A 326 -9.89 -17.81 2.97
C VAL A 326 -9.78 -16.31 2.76
N GLU A 327 -10.34 -15.81 1.65
CA GLU A 327 -10.33 -14.39 1.32
C GLU A 327 -11.66 -13.76 1.76
N THR A 328 -11.62 -12.81 2.69
CA THR A 328 -12.82 -12.16 3.21
C THR A 328 -12.89 -10.66 2.91
N VAL A 329 -11.79 -10.06 2.45
CA VAL A 329 -11.71 -8.60 2.24
C VAL A 329 -12.13 -8.21 0.83
N PHE A 330 -11.61 -8.92 -0.18
CA PHE A 330 -11.97 -8.69 -1.58
C PHE A 330 -12.51 -9.95 -2.21
N GLU A 331 -13.77 -9.92 -2.60
CA GLU A 331 -14.37 -11.01 -3.37
C GLU A 331 -13.61 -11.18 -4.70
N ASN A 332 -13.49 -12.42 -5.14
CA ASN A 332 -12.87 -12.78 -6.42
C ASN A 332 -11.38 -12.44 -6.55
N ARG A 333 -10.65 -12.25 -5.45
CA ARG A 333 -9.21 -11.96 -5.50
C ARG A 333 -8.38 -13.25 -5.64
N PHE A 334 -8.77 -14.11 -6.58
CA PHE A 334 -8.09 -15.39 -6.85
C PHE A 334 -7.66 -15.57 -8.31
N MET A 335 -7.58 -14.49 -9.09
CA MET A 335 -7.21 -14.58 -10.51
C MET A 335 -5.80 -15.15 -10.71
N HIS A 336 -4.88 -14.91 -9.79
CA HIS A 336 -3.52 -15.44 -9.84
C HIS A 336 -3.46 -16.95 -9.71
N LEU A 337 -4.46 -17.59 -9.11
CA LEU A 337 -4.47 -19.04 -8.91
C LEU A 337 -4.51 -19.80 -10.25
N GLN A 338 -5.17 -19.25 -11.26
CA GLN A 338 -5.20 -19.86 -12.59
C GLN A 338 -3.79 -19.92 -13.18
N GLU A 339 -3.01 -18.88 -13.00
CA GLU A 339 -1.62 -18.84 -13.48
C GLU A 339 -0.72 -19.81 -12.67
N LEU A 340 -0.94 -19.95 -11.37
CA LEU A 340 -0.24 -20.95 -10.57
C LEU A 340 -0.59 -22.36 -11.01
N ILE A 341 -1.84 -22.62 -11.35
CA ILE A 341 -2.30 -23.92 -11.90
C ILE A 341 -1.59 -24.22 -13.22
N ARG A 342 -1.43 -23.20 -14.09
CA ARG A 342 -0.66 -23.36 -15.34
C ARG A 342 0.79 -23.80 -15.07
N MET A 343 1.35 -23.43 -13.94
CA MET A 343 2.69 -23.83 -13.53
C MET A 343 2.72 -25.17 -12.79
N GLY A 344 1.59 -25.85 -12.67
CA GLY A 344 1.50 -27.18 -12.06
C GLY A 344 1.04 -27.21 -10.60
N ALA A 345 0.55 -26.10 -10.07
CA ALA A 345 0.01 -26.07 -8.71
C ALA A 345 -1.29 -26.88 -8.60
N ASP A 346 -1.49 -27.53 -7.46
CA ASP A 346 -2.69 -28.30 -7.13
C ASP A 346 -3.61 -27.47 -6.25
N ILE A 347 -4.57 -26.79 -6.87
CA ILE A 347 -5.44 -25.82 -6.21
C ILE A 347 -6.89 -26.10 -6.53
N THR A 348 -7.74 -26.14 -5.50
CA THR A 348 -9.18 -26.26 -5.60
C THR A 348 -9.83 -25.02 -4.99
N LEU A 349 -10.77 -24.41 -5.72
CA LEU A 349 -11.54 -23.27 -5.25
C LEU A 349 -12.91 -23.70 -4.75
N GLU A 350 -13.28 -23.28 -3.55
CA GLU A 350 -14.59 -23.50 -2.95
C GLU A 350 -15.08 -22.18 -2.34
N GLY A 351 -15.95 -21.47 -3.06
CA GLY A 351 -16.44 -20.17 -2.63
C GLY A 351 -15.29 -19.16 -2.47
N ASN A 352 -15.11 -18.64 -1.26
CA ASN A 352 -14.03 -17.71 -0.93
C ASN A 352 -12.78 -18.38 -0.40
N ALA A 353 -12.68 -19.72 -0.52
CA ALA A 353 -11.56 -20.49 -0.03
C ALA A 353 -10.78 -21.14 -1.18
N ALA A 354 -9.45 -21.05 -1.09
CA ALA A 354 -8.53 -21.78 -1.96
C ALA A 354 -7.85 -22.87 -1.15
N ILE A 355 -8.01 -24.12 -1.59
CA ILE A 355 -7.37 -25.28 -0.97
C ILE A 355 -6.16 -25.64 -1.82
N ILE A 356 -4.97 -25.50 -1.27
CA ILE A 356 -3.71 -25.68 -1.99
C ILE A 356 -2.95 -26.85 -1.40
N LYS A 357 -2.82 -27.92 -2.20
CA LYS A 357 -1.99 -29.04 -1.85
C LYS A 357 -0.59 -28.83 -2.42
N GLY A 358 0.42 -28.75 -1.59
CA GLY A 358 1.78 -28.53 -2.03
C GLY A 358 2.30 -29.63 -2.95
N VAL A 359 3.00 -29.24 -4.00
CA VAL A 359 3.68 -30.13 -4.92
C VAL A 359 5.20 -29.95 -4.75
N GLU A 360 5.98 -30.96 -5.10
CA GLU A 360 7.44 -30.87 -4.96
C GLU A 360 8.04 -29.82 -5.93
N HIS A 361 7.47 -29.71 -7.12
CA HIS A 361 7.97 -28.84 -8.18
C HIS A 361 6.84 -28.17 -8.93
N LEU A 362 6.99 -26.87 -9.14
CA LEU A 362 6.26 -26.16 -10.20
C LEU A 362 7.12 -26.20 -11.47
N THR A 363 6.49 -25.99 -12.61
CA THR A 363 7.16 -25.94 -13.91
C THR A 363 7.07 -24.53 -14.47
N GLY A 364 8.19 -24.00 -14.94
CA GLY A 364 8.24 -22.69 -15.59
C GLY A 364 7.33 -22.64 -16.80
N ALA A 365 6.67 -21.50 -16.96
CA ALA A 365 5.72 -21.27 -18.06
C ALA A 365 5.63 -19.76 -18.34
N PRO A 366 5.11 -19.37 -19.52
CA PRO A 366 4.66 -18.01 -19.72
C PRO A 366 3.41 -17.77 -18.87
N VAL A 367 3.43 -16.74 -18.04
CA VAL A 367 2.33 -16.36 -17.15
C VAL A 367 2.06 -14.87 -17.26
N MET A 368 0.86 -14.46 -16.86
CA MET A 368 0.41 -13.10 -17.03
C MET A 368 0.07 -12.49 -15.68
N ALA A 369 0.71 -11.36 -15.38
CA ALA A 369 0.38 -10.56 -14.22
C ALA A 369 -1.00 -9.93 -14.40
N THR A 370 -1.85 -9.99 -13.37
CA THR A 370 -3.23 -9.48 -13.43
C THR A 370 -3.44 -8.27 -12.54
N ASP A 371 -2.76 -8.23 -11.40
CA ASP A 371 -2.76 -7.09 -10.50
C ASP A 371 -1.42 -7.05 -9.75
N LEU A 372 -1.21 -5.99 -8.99
CA LEU A 372 0.06 -5.75 -8.30
C LEU A 372 0.49 -6.91 -7.39
N ARG A 373 -0.39 -7.38 -6.52
CA ARG A 373 -0.03 -8.40 -5.51
C ARG A 373 -0.04 -9.81 -6.08
N ALA A 374 -0.99 -10.08 -6.98
CA ALA A 374 -1.01 -11.33 -7.74
C ALA A 374 0.29 -11.50 -8.54
N SER A 375 0.77 -10.41 -9.12
CA SER A 375 2.01 -10.43 -9.90
C SER A 375 3.22 -10.83 -9.07
N ALA A 376 3.31 -10.37 -7.82
CA ALA A 376 4.39 -10.77 -6.92
C ALA A 376 4.37 -12.27 -6.64
N SER A 377 3.19 -12.88 -6.55
CA SER A 377 3.06 -14.34 -6.37
C SER A 377 3.64 -15.12 -7.55
N LEU A 378 3.48 -14.61 -8.76
CA LEU A 378 4.03 -15.23 -9.96
C LEU A 378 5.56 -15.14 -10.00
N VAL A 379 6.12 -14.06 -9.51
CA VAL A 379 7.57 -13.95 -9.34
C VAL A 379 8.08 -14.99 -8.36
N ILE A 380 7.43 -15.13 -7.21
CA ILE A 380 7.78 -16.16 -6.21
C ILE A 380 7.67 -17.55 -6.80
N ALA A 381 6.58 -17.83 -7.52
CA ALA A 381 6.39 -19.12 -8.20
C ALA A 381 7.51 -19.40 -9.21
N GLY A 382 7.94 -18.40 -9.97
CA GLY A 382 9.06 -18.51 -10.88
C GLY A 382 10.38 -18.85 -10.18
N LEU A 383 10.59 -18.31 -8.98
CA LEU A 383 11.79 -18.58 -8.18
C LEU A 383 11.87 -20.05 -7.69
N VAL A 384 10.74 -20.74 -7.59
CA VAL A 384 10.68 -22.13 -7.10
C VAL A 384 10.36 -23.14 -8.21
N ALA A 385 10.14 -22.68 -9.43
CA ALA A 385 9.81 -23.55 -10.56
C ALA A 385 11.04 -24.15 -11.23
N ASP A 386 10.85 -25.30 -11.86
CA ASP A 386 11.85 -25.87 -12.77
C ASP A 386 11.75 -25.17 -14.12
N GLY A 387 12.92 -24.76 -14.66
CA GLY A 387 12.98 -24.11 -15.96
C GLY A 387 12.70 -22.62 -15.91
N ASP A 388 12.35 -22.06 -17.06
CA ASP A 388 12.18 -20.63 -17.24
C ASP A 388 10.70 -20.22 -17.09
N THR A 389 10.47 -19.19 -16.30
CA THR A 389 9.18 -18.53 -16.19
C THR A 389 9.27 -17.14 -16.79
N ILE A 390 8.32 -16.80 -17.66
CA ILE A 390 8.22 -15.48 -18.26
C ILE A 390 6.96 -14.82 -17.73
N VAL A 391 7.13 -13.71 -17.00
CA VAL A 391 6.01 -12.94 -16.45
C VAL A 391 5.74 -11.75 -17.35
N ASP A 392 4.54 -11.75 -17.94
CA ASP A 392 4.04 -10.68 -18.80
C ASP A 392 3.32 -9.61 -18.00
N ARG A 393 3.11 -8.43 -18.59
CA ARG A 393 2.37 -7.30 -17.99
C ARG A 393 2.96 -6.84 -16.66
N ILE A 394 4.26 -6.76 -16.59
CA ILE A 394 4.97 -6.43 -15.34
C ILE A 394 4.79 -4.98 -14.90
N TYR A 395 4.12 -4.13 -15.70
CA TYR A 395 3.73 -2.81 -15.23
C TYR A 395 2.88 -2.89 -13.95
N HIS A 396 2.16 -3.98 -13.71
CA HIS A 396 1.46 -4.23 -12.45
C HIS A 396 2.43 -4.35 -11.28
N ILE A 397 3.56 -5.03 -11.48
CA ILE A 397 4.61 -5.17 -10.46
C ILE A 397 5.28 -3.83 -10.19
N ASP A 398 5.62 -3.11 -11.24
CA ASP A 398 6.32 -1.84 -11.17
C ASP A 398 5.53 -0.74 -10.44
N ARG A 399 4.22 -0.90 -10.33
CA ARG A 399 3.38 0.03 -9.58
C ARG A 399 3.61 -0.02 -8.07
N GLY A 400 4.14 -1.12 -7.53
CA GLY A 400 4.26 -1.28 -6.09
C GLY A 400 5.57 -1.86 -5.60
N TYR A 401 6.43 -2.35 -6.48
CA TYR A 401 7.74 -2.88 -6.10
C TYR A 401 8.82 -2.12 -6.84
N GLU A 402 9.65 -1.44 -6.08
CA GLU A 402 10.78 -0.69 -6.61
C GLU A 402 11.89 -1.65 -7.03
N CYS A 403 12.16 -1.74 -8.35
CA CYS A 403 13.25 -2.53 -8.92
C CYS A 403 13.32 -3.97 -8.39
N ILE A 404 12.21 -4.72 -8.47
CA ILE A 404 12.12 -6.07 -7.90
C ILE A 404 13.21 -7.00 -8.46
N GLU A 405 13.53 -6.90 -9.74
CA GLU A 405 14.56 -7.72 -10.37
C GLU A 405 15.95 -7.43 -9.80
N GLU A 406 16.26 -6.17 -9.52
CA GLU A 406 17.56 -5.81 -8.95
C GLU A 406 17.70 -6.32 -7.51
N LYS A 407 16.67 -6.15 -6.70
CA LYS A 407 16.66 -6.63 -5.31
C LYS A 407 16.77 -8.16 -5.24
N LEU A 408 16.05 -8.86 -6.09
CA LEU A 408 16.14 -10.32 -6.16
C LEU A 408 17.50 -10.79 -6.66
N GLN A 409 18.11 -10.07 -7.61
CA GLN A 409 19.48 -10.36 -8.06
C GLN A 409 20.48 -10.21 -6.91
N LEU A 410 20.32 -9.21 -6.05
CA LEU A 410 21.15 -9.05 -4.85
C LEU A 410 21.01 -10.23 -3.88
N LEU A 411 19.87 -10.93 -3.91
CA LEU A 411 19.62 -12.13 -3.13
C LEU A 411 20.03 -13.42 -3.85
N GLY A 412 20.68 -13.29 -5.00
CA GLY A 412 21.20 -14.42 -5.76
C GLY A 412 20.23 -15.04 -6.76
N ALA A 413 19.06 -14.46 -6.96
CA ALA A 413 18.10 -14.97 -7.93
C ALA A 413 18.58 -14.77 -9.38
N SER A 414 18.22 -15.71 -10.25
CA SER A 414 18.39 -15.56 -11.69
C SER A 414 17.11 -14.95 -12.27
N ILE A 415 17.09 -13.65 -12.35
CA ILE A 415 15.96 -12.87 -12.85
C ILE A 415 16.48 -11.69 -13.66
N ARG A 416 15.83 -11.40 -14.78
CA ARG A 416 16.16 -10.23 -15.57
C ARG A 416 14.95 -9.68 -16.31
N ARG A 417 15.00 -8.39 -16.58
CA ARG A 417 13.98 -7.70 -17.36
C ARG A 417 14.29 -7.86 -18.83
N LEU A 418 13.31 -8.30 -19.61
CA LEU A 418 13.40 -8.38 -21.06
C LEU A 418 12.67 -7.16 -21.62
N PRO A 419 13.31 -6.39 -22.52
CA PRO A 419 12.65 -5.27 -23.16
C PRO A 419 11.53 -5.74 -24.09
N ALA A 420 10.58 -4.85 -24.32
CA ALA A 420 9.44 -5.10 -25.21
C ALA A 420 9.86 -5.36 -26.67
#